data_f60fed7acf15f2f14af5270414658a08
#
_entry.id   f60fed7acf15f2f14af5270414658a08
#
_cell.length_a   1.000
_cell.length_b   1.000
_cell.length_c   1.000
_cell.angle_alpha   90.00
_cell.angle_beta   90.00
_cell.angle_gamma   90.00
#
_symmetry.space_group_name_H-M   'P 1'
#
loop_
_entity.id
_entity.type
_entity.pdbx_description
1 polymer ?
#
loop_
_entity_poly.entity_id
_entity_poly.type
_entity_poly.pdbx_seq_one_letter_code
_entity_poly.pdbx_strand_id
1 'polypeptide(L)'
;MKGTELSYGDLEGFFKGLLENNVVDALVIPRRVGAGVSYMLVRDKDKITSPESVIFAPSFGVNAANIVKGWLIDEKVGIVAKPCETRAAIELVKLKQLDEESVLLITVDCAGAYANEVYAANYAAIGDQVDSAKIKDLAGKGISIRDACAICDNRLADVGDIALAQANGSKVVVAGLTEKGDAALTAAGLTLEDKELDRAAENQKIAAEAKANLDALPKVDSEAALEEFLRDCIVCKNCRDVCPVCYCKECFFDQPIGNPTGGDLLNLAEARGAIAVPTNQLMYHLTRVYHVSTTCVACGACEDACPKDIPLTRFYPVLTRKVQEIFEYVPGKDVKEPLPFTTYEDEELEECLR
;
A
#
# COMPACT_ATOMS: atom_id res chain seq x y z
N MET A 1 -1.88 -24.48 5.94
CA MET A 1 -3.05 -23.58 6.07
C MET A 1 -4.30 -24.29 5.60
N LYS A 2 -5.48 -23.84 6.02
CA LYS A 2 -6.75 -24.38 5.56
C LYS A 2 -7.29 -23.52 4.42
N GLY A 3 -7.82 -24.15 3.37
CA GLY A 3 -8.28 -23.38 2.22
C GLY A 3 -9.12 -24.23 1.25
N THR A 4 -9.62 -23.56 0.22
CA THR A 4 -10.37 -24.21 -0.86
C THR A 4 -9.99 -23.56 -2.19
N GLU A 5 -10.19 -24.29 -3.27
CA GLU A 5 -9.96 -23.77 -4.62
C GLU A 5 -11.30 -23.38 -5.25
N LEU A 6 -11.39 -22.12 -5.65
CA LEU A 6 -12.56 -21.57 -6.32
C LEU A 6 -12.23 -21.19 -7.76
N SER A 7 -13.23 -21.21 -8.64
CA SER A 7 -13.13 -20.50 -9.90
C SER A 7 -13.33 -18.98 -9.67
N TYR A 8 -12.88 -18.17 -10.61
CA TYR A 8 -13.16 -16.71 -10.52
C TYR A 8 -14.68 -16.42 -10.45
N GLY A 9 -15.53 -17.21 -11.10
CA GLY A 9 -16.98 -17.03 -11.03
C GLY A 9 -17.58 -17.31 -9.64
N ASP A 10 -16.93 -18.18 -8.86
CA ASP A 10 -17.41 -18.53 -7.52
C ASP A 10 -17.03 -17.48 -6.46
N LEU A 11 -16.08 -16.58 -6.75
CA LEU A 11 -15.71 -15.49 -5.84
C LEU A 11 -16.88 -14.55 -5.53
N GLU A 12 -17.79 -14.34 -6.47
CA GLU A 12 -19.00 -13.57 -6.23
C GLU A 12 -19.84 -14.21 -5.11
N GLY A 13 -20.02 -15.53 -5.15
CA GLY A 13 -20.70 -16.30 -4.11
C GLY A 13 -20.01 -16.19 -2.75
N PHE A 14 -18.69 -16.28 -2.73
CA PHE A 14 -17.90 -16.11 -1.51
C PHE A 14 -18.11 -14.72 -0.87
N PHE A 15 -17.99 -13.64 -1.64
CA PHE A 15 -18.19 -12.29 -1.10
C PHE A 15 -19.64 -12.04 -0.66
N LYS A 16 -20.63 -12.59 -1.38
CA LYS A 16 -22.03 -12.55 -0.96
C LYS A 16 -22.22 -13.29 0.36
N GLY A 17 -21.61 -14.47 0.50
CA GLY A 17 -21.66 -15.27 1.71
C GLY A 17 -21.11 -14.56 2.95
N LEU A 18 -20.07 -13.72 2.80
CA LEU A 18 -19.56 -12.90 3.91
C LEU A 18 -20.62 -11.91 4.43
N LEU A 19 -21.43 -11.31 3.55
CA LEU A 19 -22.51 -10.38 3.94
C LEU A 19 -23.76 -11.13 4.41
N GLU A 20 -24.18 -12.18 3.70
CA GLU A 20 -25.39 -12.95 4.00
C GLU A 20 -25.35 -13.64 5.36
N ASN A 21 -24.16 -14.12 5.74
CA ASN A 21 -23.95 -14.82 7.00
C ASN A 21 -23.47 -13.90 8.12
N ASN A 22 -23.54 -12.57 7.92
CA ASN A 22 -23.14 -11.54 8.90
C ASN A 22 -21.71 -11.72 9.42
N VAL A 23 -20.79 -12.22 8.57
CA VAL A 23 -19.35 -12.27 8.89
C VAL A 23 -18.80 -10.85 8.93
N VAL A 24 -19.24 -10.02 7.97
CA VAL A 24 -19.00 -8.59 7.91
C VAL A 24 -20.28 -7.84 7.56
N ASP A 25 -20.41 -6.59 8.01
CA ASP A 25 -21.54 -5.72 7.71
C ASP A 25 -21.39 -5.00 6.36
N ALA A 26 -20.14 -4.83 5.94
CA ALA A 26 -19.78 -4.17 4.69
C ALA A 26 -18.48 -4.72 4.10
N LEU A 27 -18.31 -4.54 2.79
CA LEU A 27 -17.08 -4.86 2.07
C LEU A 27 -16.51 -3.60 1.38
N VAL A 28 -15.24 -3.31 1.60
CA VAL A 28 -14.46 -2.41 0.77
C VAL A 28 -13.81 -3.25 -0.32
N ILE A 29 -14.31 -3.14 -1.55
CA ILE A 29 -13.95 -4.01 -2.66
C ILE A 29 -13.61 -3.18 -3.91
N PRO A 30 -12.58 -3.55 -4.70
CA PRO A 30 -12.28 -2.87 -5.94
C PRO A 30 -13.40 -3.10 -6.97
N ARG A 31 -13.85 -2.02 -7.60
CA ARG A 31 -14.91 -2.04 -8.62
C ARG A 31 -14.48 -1.23 -9.82
N ARG A 32 -14.96 -1.65 -10.98
CA ARG A 32 -14.77 -0.88 -12.22
C ARG A 32 -15.58 0.40 -12.20
N VAL A 33 -14.93 1.52 -12.46
CA VAL A 33 -15.54 2.85 -12.59
C VAL A 33 -15.07 3.46 -13.91
N GLY A 34 -15.94 3.43 -14.89
CA GLY A 34 -15.55 3.77 -16.27
C GLY A 34 -14.47 2.80 -16.80
N ALA A 35 -13.36 3.31 -17.28
CA ALA A 35 -12.22 2.51 -17.73
C ALA A 35 -11.22 2.19 -16.60
N GLY A 36 -11.35 2.83 -15.42
CA GLY A 36 -10.49 2.62 -14.27
C GLY A 36 -11.08 1.70 -13.22
N VAL A 37 -10.39 1.60 -12.08
CA VAL A 37 -10.80 0.83 -10.90
C VAL A 37 -10.75 1.72 -9.68
N SER A 38 -11.77 1.64 -8.83
CA SER A 38 -11.82 2.34 -7.54
C SER A 38 -12.41 1.43 -6.48
N TYR A 39 -12.09 1.69 -5.22
CA TYR A 39 -12.71 1.01 -4.09
C TYR A 39 -14.13 1.54 -3.84
N MET A 40 -15.03 0.64 -3.52
CA MET A 40 -16.40 0.95 -3.12
C MET A 40 -16.74 0.22 -1.83
N LEU A 41 -17.50 0.91 -0.94
CA LEU A 41 -18.10 0.31 0.23
C LEU A 41 -19.44 -0.30 -0.16
N VAL A 42 -19.57 -1.61 -0.01
CA VAL A 42 -20.77 -2.39 -0.38
C VAL A 42 -21.35 -3.04 0.87
N ARG A 43 -22.61 -2.72 1.18
CA ARG A 43 -23.41 -3.34 2.27
C ARG A 43 -24.48 -4.28 1.72
N ASP A 44 -24.91 -4.06 0.50
CA ASP A 44 -25.96 -4.83 -0.16
C ASP A 44 -25.31 -5.93 -1.02
N LYS A 45 -25.56 -7.19 -0.67
CA LYS A 45 -25.06 -8.35 -1.42
C LYS A 45 -25.44 -8.35 -2.90
N ASP A 46 -26.63 -7.80 -3.24
CA ASP A 46 -27.10 -7.75 -4.63
C ASP A 46 -26.32 -6.75 -5.48
N LYS A 47 -25.49 -5.91 -4.84
CA LYS A 47 -24.53 -5.02 -5.51
C LYS A 47 -23.19 -5.68 -5.82
N ILE A 48 -22.95 -6.90 -5.33
CA ILE A 48 -21.75 -7.67 -5.67
C ILE A 48 -22.05 -8.41 -6.97
N THR A 49 -21.50 -7.93 -8.07
CA THR A 49 -21.69 -8.50 -9.41
C THR A 49 -20.35 -8.68 -10.11
N SER A 50 -20.04 -9.89 -10.51
CA SER A 50 -18.83 -10.26 -11.27
C SER A 50 -17.55 -9.56 -10.79
N PRO A 51 -17.16 -9.71 -9.49
CA PRO A 51 -16.01 -8.99 -8.92
C PRO A 51 -14.66 -9.59 -9.36
N GLU A 52 -14.65 -10.79 -9.94
CA GLU A 52 -13.47 -11.58 -10.22
C GLU A 52 -12.49 -10.90 -11.17
N SER A 53 -13.01 -10.24 -12.19
CA SER A 53 -12.16 -9.53 -13.16
C SER A 53 -11.54 -8.25 -12.61
N VAL A 54 -12.12 -7.71 -11.53
CA VAL A 54 -11.71 -6.42 -10.97
C VAL A 54 -10.80 -6.58 -9.75
N ILE A 55 -10.95 -7.69 -8.99
CA ILE A 55 -10.18 -7.95 -7.78
C ILE A 55 -8.68 -8.04 -8.07
N PHE A 56 -8.33 -8.70 -9.16
CA PHE A 56 -6.94 -8.85 -9.59
C PHE A 56 -6.50 -7.80 -10.62
N ALA A 57 -7.34 -6.79 -10.89
CA ALA A 57 -7.00 -5.75 -11.85
C ALA A 57 -5.68 -5.06 -11.49
N PRO A 58 -4.73 -4.96 -12.42
CA PRO A 58 -3.42 -4.37 -12.19
C PRO A 58 -3.47 -2.84 -12.21
N SER A 59 -4.42 -2.27 -11.48
CA SER A 59 -4.63 -0.84 -11.35
C SER A 59 -4.40 -0.41 -9.90
N PHE A 60 -3.82 0.76 -9.71
CA PHE A 60 -3.65 1.39 -8.41
C PHE A 60 -4.04 2.87 -8.51
N GLY A 61 -4.97 3.26 -7.67
CA GLY A 61 -5.37 4.65 -7.51
C GLY A 61 -5.20 5.07 -6.05
N VAL A 62 -6.28 5.03 -5.28
CA VAL A 62 -6.24 5.30 -3.84
C VAL A 62 -5.93 3.99 -3.09
N ASN A 63 -5.04 4.05 -2.11
CA ASN A 63 -4.75 2.91 -1.24
C ASN A 63 -5.96 2.59 -0.35
N ALA A 64 -6.39 1.32 -0.31
CA ALA A 64 -7.56 0.88 0.47
C ALA A 64 -7.45 1.25 1.95
N ALA A 65 -6.27 1.13 2.55
CA ALA A 65 -6.04 1.51 3.93
C ALA A 65 -6.23 3.02 4.18
N ASN A 66 -5.95 3.87 3.19
CA ASN A 66 -6.21 5.30 3.31
C ASN A 66 -7.70 5.64 3.32
N ILE A 67 -8.53 4.82 2.64
CA ILE A 67 -9.99 5.00 2.64
C ILE A 67 -10.58 4.71 4.03
N VAL A 68 -10.10 3.64 4.68
CA VAL A 68 -10.61 3.19 5.98
C VAL A 68 -9.89 3.84 7.16
N LYS A 69 -8.86 4.62 6.92
CA LYS A 69 -8.08 5.31 7.95
C LYS A 69 -8.96 6.20 8.83
N GLY A 70 -8.94 5.94 10.13
CA GLY A 70 -9.74 6.68 11.11
C GLY A 70 -11.22 6.25 11.17
N TRP A 71 -11.60 5.16 10.51
CA TRP A 71 -12.92 4.54 10.66
C TRP A 71 -12.96 3.71 11.94
N LEU A 72 -13.28 4.36 13.03
CA LEU A 72 -13.61 3.73 14.30
C LEU A 72 -15.12 3.59 14.36
N ILE A 73 -15.67 2.71 13.52
CA ILE A 73 -17.10 2.45 13.41
C ILE A 73 -17.45 1.11 14.07
N ASP A 74 -18.62 1.02 14.63
CA ASP A 74 -19.17 -0.21 15.23
C ASP A 74 -19.59 -1.26 14.18
N GLU A 75 -19.14 -1.12 12.93
CA GLU A 75 -19.42 -2.04 11.82
C GLU A 75 -18.20 -2.94 11.57
N LYS A 76 -18.43 -4.22 11.30
CA LYS A 76 -17.40 -5.13 10.81
C LYS A 76 -17.21 -4.95 9.30
N VAL A 77 -16.02 -4.62 8.87
CA VAL A 77 -15.70 -4.32 7.47
C VAL A 77 -14.68 -5.30 6.90
N GLY A 78 -15.06 -5.99 5.84
CA GLY A 78 -14.09 -6.76 5.03
C GLY A 78 -13.38 -5.85 4.03
N ILE A 79 -12.06 -5.91 3.99
CA ILE A 79 -11.24 -5.08 3.10
C ILE A 79 -10.53 -5.99 2.12
N VAL A 80 -10.92 -5.94 0.85
CA VAL A 80 -10.27 -6.70 -0.24
C VAL A 80 -9.19 -5.82 -0.85
N ALA A 81 -7.94 -6.16 -0.61
CA ALA A 81 -6.82 -5.26 -0.89
C ALA A 81 -5.56 -5.99 -1.39
N LYS A 82 -4.69 -5.27 -2.09
CA LYS A 82 -3.37 -5.76 -2.48
C LYS A 82 -2.43 -5.84 -1.27
N PRO A 83 -1.33 -6.62 -1.31
CA PRO A 83 -0.44 -6.80 -0.16
C PRO A 83 0.07 -5.50 0.46
N CYS A 84 0.45 -4.52 -0.35
CA CYS A 84 0.90 -3.22 0.17
C CYS A 84 -0.21 -2.43 0.88
N GLU A 85 -1.47 -2.62 0.48
CA GLU A 85 -2.64 -1.98 1.10
C GLU A 85 -3.02 -2.69 2.39
N THR A 86 -3.02 -4.03 2.38
CA THR A 86 -3.23 -4.84 3.60
C THR A 86 -2.16 -4.56 4.64
N ARG A 87 -0.88 -4.51 4.25
CA ARG A 87 0.22 -4.16 5.15
C ARG A 87 0.03 -2.76 5.76
N ALA A 88 -0.42 -1.79 4.98
CA ALA A 88 -0.74 -0.46 5.50
C ALA A 88 -1.92 -0.49 6.48
N ALA A 89 -2.93 -1.33 6.25
CA ALA A 89 -4.06 -1.50 7.19
C ALA A 89 -3.59 -2.14 8.50
N ILE A 90 -2.69 -3.14 8.46
CA ILE A 90 -2.07 -3.73 9.65
C ILE A 90 -1.29 -2.68 10.44
N GLU A 91 -0.50 -1.82 9.77
CA GLU A 91 0.17 -0.71 10.45
C GLU A 91 -0.83 0.24 11.12
N LEU A 92 -1.97 0.53 10.49
CA LEU A 92 -3.01 1.37 11.10
C LEU A 92 -3.65 0.69 12.32
N VAL A 93 -3.79 -0.63 12.33
CA VAL A 93 -4.22 -1.38 13.53
C VAL A 93 -3.20 -1.21 14.65
N LYS A 94 -1.91 -1.40 14.39
CA LYS A 94 -0.81 -1.22 15.35
C LYS A 94 -0.75 0.23 15.87
N LEU A 95 -1.03 1.21 15.02
CA LEU A 95 -1.11 2.64 15.34
C LEU A 95 -2.45 3.03 16.02
N LYS A 96 -3.35 2.08 16.30
CA LYS A 96 -4.67 2.31 16.91
C LYS A 96 -5.58 3.26 16.10
N GLN A 97 -5.42 3.24 14.78
CA GLN A 97 -6.26 4.00 13.84
C GLN A 97 -7.36 3.11 13.21
N LEU A 98 -7.22 1.81 13.31
CA LEU A 98 -8.23 0.80 13.00
C LEU A 98 -8.36 -0.15 14.17
N ASP A 99 -9.57 -0.66 14.39
CA ASP A 99 -9.82 -1.71 15.36
C ASP A 99 -9.65 -3.08 14.69
N GLU A 100 -8.78 -3.92 15.26
CA GLU A 100 -8.47 -5.26 14.73
C GLU A 100 -9.70 -6.15 14.65
N GLU A 101 -10.62 -6.06 15.65
CA GLU A 101 -11.81 -6.88 15.70
C GLU A 101 -12.88 -6.46 14.69
N SER A 102 -12.85 -5.19 14.27
CA SER A 102 -13.80 -4.61 13.33
C SER A 102 -13.40 -4.76 11.86
N VAL A 103 -12.19 -5.23 11.56
CA VAL A 103 -11.72 -5.37 10.17
C VAL A 103 -11.39 -6.82 9.83
N LEU A 104 -11.84 -7.31 8.68
CA LEU A 104 -11.44 -8.58 8.09
C LEU A 104 -10.56 -8.28 6.86
N LEU A 105 -9.27 -8.58 6.94
CA LEU A 105 -8.32 -8.28 5.89
C LEU A 105 -8.21 -9.42 4.89
N ILE A 106 -8.65 -9.18 3.65
CA ILE A 106 -8.66 -10.14 2.54
C ILE A 106 -7.62 -9.68 1.53
N THR A 107 -6.49 -10.36 1.49
CA THR A 107 -5.37 -9.98 0.64
C THR A 107 -5.40 -10.73 -0.68
N VAL A 108 -5.17 -10.02 -1.79
CA VAL A 108 -5.12 -10.59 -3.13
C VAL A 108 -3.71 -10.55 -3.69
N ASP A 109 -3.31 -11.58 -4.43
CA ASP A 109 -2.04 -11.57 -5.16
C ASP A 109 -1.94 -10.40 -6.12
N CYS A 110 -0.74 -9.85 -6.27
CA CYS A 110 -0.47 -8.69 -7.10
C CYS A 110 0.79 -8.89 -7.95
N ALA A 111 0.66 -9.02 -9.24
CA ALA A 111 1.80 -9.08 -10.16
C ALA A 111 2.53 -7.73 -10.34
N GLY A 112 1.96 -6.65 -9.82
CA GLY A 112 2.31 -5.26 -10.02
C GLY A 112 1.10 -4.48 -10.51
N ALA A 113 1.14 -3.15 -10.41
CA ALA A 113 0.04 -2.30 -10.83
C ALA A 113 0.51 -1.11 -11.66
N TYR A 114 -0.34 -0.67 -12.57
CA TYR A 114 -0.22 0.59 -13.30
C TYR A 114 -0.93 1.69 -12.51
N ALA A 115 -0.49 2.93 -12.63
CA ALA A 115 -1.29 4.06 -12.19
C ALA A 115 -2.67 4.01 -12.85
N ASN A 116 -3.72 4.36 -12.12
CA ASN A 116 -5.10 4.17 -12.61
C ASN A 116 -5.37 4.87 -13.94
N GLU A 117 -4.74 5.99 -14.20
CA GLU A 117 -4.82 6.74 -15.46
C GLU A 117 -4.15 5.97 -16.60
N VAL A 118 -2.95 5.41 -16.36
CA VAL A 118 -2.23 4.58 -17.33
C VAL A 118 -3.03 3.31 -17.64
N TYR A 119 -3.59 2.67 -16.61
CA TYR A 119 -4.45 1.51 -16.74
C TYR A 119 -5.68 1.83 -17.59
N ALA A 120 -6.40 2.90 -17.28
CA ALA A 120 -7.60 3.30 -17.99
C ALA A 120 -7.33 3.65 -19.47
N ALA A 121 -6.24 4.38 -19.73
CA ALA A 121 -5.85 4.75 -21.09
C ALA A 121 -5.41 3.56 -21.94
N ASN A 122 -4.87 2.51 -21.34
CA ASN A 122 -4.31 1.34 -22.03
C ASN A 122 -5.06 0.04 -21.73
N TYR A 123 -6.30 0.12 -21.25
CA TYR A 123 -7.09 -1.03 -20.81
C TYR A 123 -7.14 -2.16 -21.86
N ALA A 124 -7.32 -1.83 -23.15
CA ALA A 124 -7.38 -2.81 -24.22
C ALA A 124 -6.10 -3.67 -24.35
N ALA A 125 -4.93 -3.12 -23.97
CA ALA A 125 -3.66 -3.82 -23.99
C ALA A 125 -3.39 -4.54 -22.65
N ILE A 126 -3.73 -3.92 -21.53
CA ILE A 126 -3.44 -4.43 -20.17
C ILE A 126 -4.45 -5.53 -19.80
N GLY A 127 -5.76 -5.24 -19.92
CA GLY A 127 -6.83 -6.12 -19.46
C GLY A 127 -6.96 -6.18 -17.93
N ASP A 128 -7.79 -7.10 -17.43
CA ASP A 128 -8.10 -7.24 -16.00
C ASP A 128 -7.06 -8.06 -15.21
N GLN A 129 -6.16 -8.74 -15.90
CA GLN A 129 -5.11 -9.55 -15.29
C GLN A 129 -3.82 -9.47 -16.09
N VAL A 130 -2.71 -9.47 -15.39
CA VAL A 130 -1.37 -9.50 -15.97
C VAL A 130 -0.49 -10.48 -15.22
N ASP A 131 0.45 -11.06 -15.94
CA ASP A 131 1.57 -11.80 -15.38
C ASP A 131 2.90 -11.05 -15.63
N SER A 132 3.97 -11.55 -15.09
CA SER A 132 5.29 -10.95 -15.24
C SER A 132 5.76 -10.90 -16.71
N ALA A 133 5.34 -11.83 -17.56
CA ALA A 133 5.72 -11.85 -18.98
C ALA A 133 5.01 -10.73 -19.73
N LYS A 134 3.71 -10.57 -19.50
CA LYS A 134 2.90 -9.49 -20.08
C LYS A 134 3.36 -8.11 -19.61
N ILE A 135 3.72 -7.97 -18.34
CA ILE A 135 4.29 -6.72 -17.82
C ILE A 135 5.58 -6.34 -18.56
N LYS A 136 6.47 -7.30 -18.80
CA LYS A 136 7.72 -7.06 -19.53
C LYS A 136 7.47 -6.70 -20.99
N ASP A 137 6.53 -7.38 -21.67
CA ASP A 137 6.13 -7.05 -23.06
C ASP A 137 5.55 -5.64 -23.16
N LEU A 138 4.64 -5.27 -22.25
CA LEU A 138 4.03 -3.94 -22.21
C LEU A 138 5.05 -2.84 -21.89
N ALA A 139 6.00 -3.09 -21.00
CA ALA A 139 7.09 -2.16 -20.70
C ALA A 139 7.95 -1.89 -21.94
N GLY A 140 8.23 -2.91 -22.75
CA GLY A 140 8.90 -2.77 -24.06
C GLY A 140 8.13 -1.91 -25.07
N LYS A 141 6.83 -1.72 -24.83
CA LYS A 141 5.93 -0.85 -25.64
C LYS A 141 5.69 0.52 -25.01
N GLY A 142 6.41 0.86 -23.93
CA GLY A 142 6.27 2.13 -23.21
C GLY A 142 5.14 2.17 -22.18
N ILE A 143 4.49 1.03 -21.88
CA ILE A 143 3.44 0.92 -20.88
C ILE A 143 4.03 0.23 -19.64
N SER A 144 4.53 1.01 -18.68
CA SER A 144 5.24 0.49 -17.51
C SER A 144 4.35 0.47 -16.27
N ILE A 145 4.58 -0.52 -15.40
CA ILE A 145 4.03 -0.49 -14.03
C ILE A 145 4.67 0.65 -13.25
N ARG A 146 4.04 1.02 -12.13
CA ARG A 146 4.52 2.07 -11.21
C ARG A 146 5.93 1.73 -10.68
N ASP A 147 6.77 2.74 -10.48
CA ASP A 147 8.13 2.56 -9.93
C ASP A 147 8.10 1.81 -8.59
N ALA A 148 7.14 2.15 -7.71
CA ALA A 148 6.93 1.43 -6.45
C ALA A 148 6.64 -0.08 -6.64
N CYS A 149 5.92 -0.44 -7.71
CA CYS A 149 5.64 -1.85 -8.01
C CYS A 149 6.87 -2.55 -8.61
N ALA A 150 7.72 -1.84 -9.34
CA ALA A 150 8.95 -2.40 -9.89
C ALA A 150 9.95 -2.82 -8.79
N ILE A 151 10.00 -2.08 -7.68
CA ILE A 151 10.85 -2.38 -6.52
C ILE A 151 10.13 -3.13 -5.39
N CYS A 152 8.89 -3.59 -5.61
CA CYS A 152 8.08 -4.27 -4.59
C CYS A 152 8.51 -5.73 -4.44
N ASP A 153 8.87 -6.11 -3.23
CA ASP A 153 9.25 -7.45 -2.79
C ASP A 153 8.11 -8.22 -2.08
N ASN A 154 6.97 -7.58 -1.86
CA ASN A 154 5.81 -8.12 -1.16
C ASN A 154 4.60 -8.12 -2.10
N ARG A 155 4.54 -9.09 -3.02
CA ARG A 155 3.49 -9.18 -4.04
C ARG A 155 2.48 -10.30 -3.81
N LEU A 156 2.79 -11.22 -2.90
CA LEU A 156 1.95 -12.37 -2.63
C LEU A 156 0.98 -12.09 -1.47
N ALA A 157 -0.17 -12.76 -1.50
CA ALA A 157 -1.18 -12.70 -0.46
C ALA A 157 -0.76 -13.57 0.73
N ASP A 158 0.21 -13.12 1.51
CA ASP A 158 0.79 -13.80 2.67
C ASP A 158 0.62 -13.03 3.99
N VAL A 159 -0.21 -11.98 3.97
CA VAL A 159 -0.54 -11.14 5.13
C VAL A 159 -2.05 -10.89 5.22
N GLY A 160 -2.55 -10.52 6.38
CA GLY A 160 -3.98 -10.33 6.65
C GLY A 160 -4.64 -11.59 7.17
N ASP A 161 -5.97 -11.69 7.07
CA ASP A 161 -6.75 -12.80 7.60
C ASP A 161 -7.02 -13.90 6.56
N ILE A 162 -7.30 -13.49 5.31
CA ILE A 162 -7.64 -14.38 4.19
C ILE A 162 -6.75 -14.06 3.00
N ALA A 163 -6.17 -15.08 2.40
CA ALA A 163 -5.46 -14.99 1.14
C ALA A 163 -6.35 -15.37 -0.04
N LEU A 164 -6.32 -14.57 -1.10
CA LEU A 164 -6.79 -14.90 -2.44
C LEU A 164 -5.58 -15.06 -3.35
N ALA A 165 -5.02 -16.25 -3.36
CA ALA A 165 -3.82 -16.57 -4.13
C ALA A 165 -4.20 -17.03 -5.53
N GLN A 166 -3.62 -16.41 -6.56
CA GLN A 166 -3.85 -16.85 -7.94
C GLN A 166 -3.22 -18.23 -8.15
N ALA A 167 -4.03 -19.17 -8.62
CA ALA A 167 -3.58 -20.47 -9.06
C ALA A 167 -3.49 -20.50 -10.59
N ASN A 168 -3.04 -21.61 -11.14
CA ASN A 168 -2.91 -21.76 -12.59
C ASN A 168 -4.26 -21.60 -13.32
N GLY A 169 -4.30 -20.73 -14.32
CA GLY A 169 -5.48 -20.49 -15.16
C GLY A 169 -6.52 -19.58 -14.53
N SER A 170 -7.78 -20.05 -14.44
CA SER A 170 -8.93 -19.27 -13.95
C SER A 170 -9.31 -19.63 -12.48
N LYS A 171 -8.36 -20.11 -11.70
CA LYS A 171 -8.59 -20.57 -10.33
C LYS A 171 -7.89 -19.70 -9.30
N VAL A 172 -8.49 -19.63 -8.12
CA VAL A 172 -8.01 -18.91 -6.95
C VAL A 172 -8.02 -19.86 -5.75
N VAL A 173 -6.93 -19.95 -5.04
CA VAL A 173 -6.91 -20.58 -3.72
C VAL A 173 -7.33 -19.54 -2.70
N VAL A 174 -8.43 -19.80 -2.02
CA VAL A 174 -8.93 -19.00 -0.89
C VAL A 174 -8.49 -19.72 0.38
N ALA A 175 -7.63 -19.09 1.17
CA ALA A 175 -7.06 -19.71 2.36
C ALA A 175 -7.08 -18.78 3.57
N GLY A 176 -7.37 -19.32 4.76
CA GLY A 176 -7.21 -18.61 6.01
C GLY A 176 -5.74 -18.51 6.40
N LEU A 177 -5.30 -17.31 6.72
CA LEU A 177 -3.96 -17.03 7.24
C LEU A 177 -3.96 -16.91 8.77
N THR A 178 -5.12 -16.64 9.37
CA THR A 178 -5.34 -16.51 10.81
C THR A 178 -6.54 -17.37 11.24
N GLU A 179 -6.68 -17.63 12.54
CA GLU A 179 -7.86 -18.30 13.10
C GLU A 179 -9.15 -17.52 12.76
N LYS A 180 -9.07 -16.18 12.75
CA LYS A 180 -10.16 -15.29 12.33
C LYS A 180 -10.52 -15.50 10.86
N GLY A 181 -9.52 -15.64 9.99
CA GLY A 181 -9.71 -15.96 8.58
C GLY A 181 -10.37 -17.32 8.37
N ASP A 182 -9.90 -18.38 9.05
CA ASP A 182 -10.49 -19.72 8.99
C ASP A 182 -11.97 -19.70 9.45
N ALA A 183 -12.28 -19.01 10.54
CA ALA A 183 -13.63 -18.86 11.04
C ALA A 183 -14.53 -18.11 10.05
N ALA A 184 -14.02 -17.04 9.45
CA ALA A 184 -14.74 -16.25 8.45
C ALA A 184 -15.04 -17.05 7.18
N LEU A 185 -14.09 -17.84 6.67
CA LEU A 185 -14.29 -18.71 5.51
C LEU A 185 -15.34 -19.78 5.78
N THR A 186 -15.27 -20.42 6.94
CA THR A 186 -16.28 -21.43 7.36
C THR A 186 -17.67 -20.81 7.49
N ALA A 187 -17.76 -19.64 8.13
CA ALA A 187 -19.02 -18.91 8.28
C ALA A 187 -19.58 -18.42 6.94
N ALA A 188 -18.73 -18.10 5.97
CA ALA A 188 -19.13 -17.77 4.59
C ALA A 188 -19.64 -18.99 3.79
N GLY A 189 -19.63 -20.19 4.38
CA GLY A 189 -20.15 -21.42 3.76
C GLY A 189 -19.11 -22.19 2.95
N LEU A 190 -17.82 -21.90 3.08
CA LEU A 190 -16.77 -22.65 2.39
C LEU A 190 -16.36 -23.89 3.17
N THR A 191 -16.16 -25.00 2.45
CA THR A 191 -15.53 -26.20 3.00
C THR A 191 -14.02 -26.07 2.88
N LEU A 192 -13.31 -26.13 4.00
CA LEU A 192 -11.89 -25.97 4.06
C LEU A 192 -11.18 -27.33 4.10
N GLU A 193 -10.14 -27.47 3.31
CA GLU A 193 -9.24 -28.61 3.28
C GLU A 193 -7.84 -28.15 3.67
N ASP A 194 -6.99 -29.09 4.11
CA ASP A 194 -5.57 -28.78 4.28
C ASP A 194 -4.93 -28.55 2.91
N LYS A 195 -4.49 -27.32 2.68
CA LYS A 195 -3.80 -26.91 1.46
C LYS A 195 -2.37 -26.50 1.78
N GLU A 196 -1.44 -27.07 1.05
CA GLU A 196 -0.07 -26.58 1.06
C GLU A 196 0.09 -25.53 -0.03
N LEU A 197 0.41 -24.30 0.37
CA LEU A 197 0.70 -23.22 -0.54
C LEU A 197 2.17 -22.84 -0.38
N ASP A 198 3.05 -23.69 -0.93
CA ASP A 198 4.48 -23.40 -0.96
C ASP A 198 4.77 -22.38 -2.06
N ARG A 199 5.09 -21.18 -1.66
CA ARG A 199 5.41 -20.05 -2.55
C ARG A 199 6.81 -19.49 -2.26
N ALA A 200 7.65 -20.22 -1.54
CA ALA A 200 8.98 -19.77 -1.14
C ALA A 200 9.85 -19.41 -2.36
N ALA A 201 9.84 -20.26 -3.37
CA ALA A 201 10.60 -20.02 -4.61
C ALA A 201 10.10 -18.79 -5.39
N GLU A 202 8.79 -18.57 -5.42
CA GLU A 202 8.18 -17.40 -6.04
C GLU A 202 8.55 -16.11 -5.28
N ASN A 203 8.45 -16.13 -3.95
CA ASN A 203 8.86 -15.02 -3.10
C ASN A 203 10.35 -14.67 -3.30
N GLN A 204 11.23 -15.66 -3.34
CA GLN A 204 12.68 -15.43 -3.57
C GLN A 204 12.94 -14.77 -4.92
N LYS A 205 12.23 -15.22 -5.98
CA LYS A 205 12.34 -14.61 -7.30
C LYS A 205 11.85 -13.15 -7.31
N ILE A 206 10.71 -12.87 -6.69
CA ILE A 206 10.16 -11.52 -6.57
C ILE A 206 11.13 -10.62 -5.80
N ALA A 207 11.66 -11.08 -4.67
CA ALA A 207 12.60 -10.33 -3.85
C ALA A 207 13.91 -10.04 -4.60
N ALA A 208 14.43 -11.00 -5.37
CA ALA A 208 15.63 -10.80 -6.17
C ALA A 208 15.42 -9.78 -7.29
N GLU A 209 14.30 -9.83 -8.01
CA GLU A 209 13.94 -8.85 -9.04
C GLU A 209 13.76 -7.44 -8.41
N ALA A 210 13.04 -7.34 -7.31
CA ALA A 210 12.81 -6.09 -6.60
C ALA A 210 14.11 -5.45 -6.12
N LYS A 211 15.01 -6.27 -5.55
CA LYS A 211 16.35 -5.81 -5.13
C LYS A 211 17.17 -5.29 -6.30
N ALA A 212 17.23 -6.02 -7.41
CA ALA A 212 17.96 -5.59 -8.60
C ALA A 212 17.45 -4.25 -9.14
N ASN A 213 16.13 -4.07 -9.17
CA ASN A 213 15.50 -2.83 -9.60
C ASN A 213 15.80 -1.67 -8.61
N LEU A 214 15.75 -1.94 -7.30
CA LEU A 214 16.09 -0.94 -6.27
C LEU A 214 17.55 -0.50 -6.37
N ASP A 215 18.48 -1.45 -6.54
CA ASP A 215 19.90 -1.18 -6.65
C ASP A 215 20.24 -0.38 -7.93
N ALA A 216 19.42 -0.49 -8.97
CA ALA A 216 19.55 0.25 -10.23
C ALA A 216 18.99 1.68 -10.17
N LEU A 217 18.25 2.06 -9.13
CA LEU A 217 17.71 3.42 -9.01
C LEU A 217 18.83 4.47 -8.89
N PRO A 218 18.68 5.65 -9.51
CA PRO A 218 19.57 6.77 -9.28
C PRO A 218 19.61 7.14 -7.79
N LYS A 219 20.82 7.27 -7.24
CA LYS A 219 21.01 7.58 -5.82
C LYS A 219 20.86 9.07 -5.57
N VAL A 220 20.21 9.40 -4.46
CA VAL A 220 20.18 10.74 -3.87
C VAL A 220 21.08 10.67 -2.62
N ASP A 221 22.38 10.90 -2.81
CA ASP A 221 23.44 10.58 -1.82
C ASP A 221 24.21 11.82 -1.32
N SER A 222 23.77 13.01 -1.70
CA SER A 222 24.35 14.27 -1.24
C SER A 222 23.26 15.32 -1.02
N GLU A 223 23.58 16.35 -0.22
CA GLU A 223 22.69 17.48 0.02
C GLU A 223 22.28 18.17 -1.29
N ALA A 224 23.26 18.45 -2.16
CA ALA A 224 23.01 19.07 -3.45
C ALA A 224 22.11 18.19 -4.36
N ALA A 225 22.30 16.87 -4.37
CA ALA A 225 21.44 15.95 -5.10
C ALA A 225 20.02 15.93 -4.53
N LEU A 226 19.87 16.04 -3.22
CA LEU A 226 18.56 16.10 -2.57
C LEU A 226 17.85 17.43 -2.85
N GLU A 227 18.56 18.55 -2.81
CA GLU A 227 18.01 19.85 -3.17
C GLU A 227 17.52 19.87 -4.63
N GLU A 228 18.34 19.36 -5.56
CA GLU A 228 17.96 19.24 -6.97
C GLU A 228 16.79 18.30 -7.16
N PHE A 229 16.76 17.16 -6.47
CA PHE A 229 15.65 16.19 -6.51
C PHE A 229 14.32 16.80 -6.05
N LEU A 230 14.33 17.67 -5.05
CA LEU A 230 13.16 18.31 -4.48
C LEU A 230 12.88 19.72 -5.04
N ARG A 231 13.69 20.22 -5.95
CA ARG A 231 13.64 21.60 -6.45
C ARG A 231 12.25 22.01 -6.92
N ASP A 232 11.55 21.14 -7.62
CA ASP A 232 10.23 21.44 -8.19
C ASP A 232 9.06 21.23 -7.21
N CYS A 233 9.36 20.82 -5.97
CA CYS A 233 8.34 20.62 -4.94
C CYS A 233 7.71 21.94 -4.52
N ILE A 234 6.38 22.03 -4.60
CA ILE A 234 5.58 23.20 -4.20
C ILE A 234 4.99 23.06 -2.79
N VAL A 235 5.37 22.03 -2.06
CA VAL A 235 4.84 21.72 -0.70
C VAL A 235 3.30 21.69 -0.65
N CYS A 236 2.67 21.12 -1.70
CA CYS A 236 1.20 21.00 -1.78
C CYS A 236 0.61 20.00 -0.76
N LYS A 237 1.46 19.18 -0.13
CA LYS A 237 1.09 18.17 0.89
C LYS A 237 0.28 16.97 0.37
N ASN A 238 -0.08 16.87 -0.91
CA ASN A 238 -0.82 15.74 -1.47
C ASN A 238 -0.18 14.39 -1.12
N CYS A 239 1.16 14.31 -1.21
CA CYS A 239 1.89 13.09 -0.87
C CYS A 239 1.70 12.66 0.60
N ARG A 240 1.38 13.59 1.51
CA ARG A 240 1.00 13.33 2.90
C ARG A 240 -0.44 12.82 2.98
N ASP A 241 -1.35 13.48 2.30
CA ASP A 241 -2.79 13.26 2.42
C ASP A 241 -3.20 11.88 1.85
N VAL A 242 -2.54 11.43 0.79
CA VAL A 242 -2.76 10.09 0.21
C VAL A 242 -2.00 8.98 0.91
N CYS A 243 -1.09 9.30 1.82
CA CYS A 243 -0.30 8.28 2.52
C CYS A 243 -1.17 7.58 3.57
N PRO A 244 -1.33 6.24 3.50
CA PRO A 244 -2.17 5.52 4.45
C PRO A 244 -1.66 5.64 5.89
N VAL A 245 -0.34 5.67 6.09
CA VAL A 245 0.27 5.72 7.42
C VAL A 245 0.54 7.14 7.94
N CYS A 246 0.16 8.19 7.21
CA CYS A 246 0.08 9.55 7.72
C CYS A 246 -1.31 9.80 8.31
N TYR A 247 -1.46 9.67 9.63
CA TYR A 247 -2.76 9.65 10.31
C TYR A 247 -3.01 10.79 11.29
N CYS A 248 -2.04 11.70 11.49
CA CYS A 248 -2.18 12.81 12.42
C CYS A 248 -3.38 13.70 12.07
N LYS A 249 -4.32 13.88 13.01
CA LYS A 249 -5.47 14.80 12.85
C LYS A 249 -5.01 16.25 12.82
N GLU A 250 -4.00 16.58 13.62
CA GLU A 250 -3.32 17.89 13.65
C GLU A 250 -1.87 17.68 13.23
N CYS A 251 -1.56 18.01 11.99
CA CYS A 251 -0.22 17.83 11.43
C CYS A 251 0.66 19.03 11.77
N PHE A 252 1.92 18.77 12.13
CA PHE A 252 2.94 19.81 12.34
C PHE A 252 3.02 20.81 11.16
N PHE A 253 2.90 20.31 9.94
CA PHE A 253 2.97 21.16 8.75
C PHE A 253 1.74 22.04 8.50
N ASP A 254 0.66 21.86 9.26
CA ASP A 254 -0.52 22.71 9.22
C ASP A 254 -0.46 23.81 10.28
N GLN A 255 0.50 23.73 11.20
CA GLN A 255 0.79 24.77 12.20
C GLN A 255 1.59 25.91 11.57
N PRO A 256 1.54 27.13 12.14
CA PRO A 256 2.25 28.31 11.59
C PRO A 256 3.75 28.08 11.35
N ILE A 257 4.42 27.31 12.21
CA ILE A 257 5.85 26.98 12.06
C ILE A 257 6.15 26.13 10.82
N GLY A 258 5.24 25.25 10.43
CA GLY A 258 5.37 24.40 9.25
C GLY A 258 4.71 24.98 7.99
N ASN A 259 3.95 26.06 8.14
CA ASN A 259 3.20 26.69 7.06
C ASN A 259 3.32 28.23 7.15
N PRO A 260 4.49 28.80 6.76
CA PRO A 260 4.75 30.23 6.91
C PRO A 260 3.75 31.08 6.13
N THR A 261 3.34 32.19 6.71
CA THR A 261 2.46 33.18 6.06
C THR A 261 3.22 33.99 5.03
N GLY A 262 2.51 34.70 4.15
CA GLY A 262 3.12 35.64 3.21
C GLY A 262 3.93 36.75 3.93
N GLY A 263 3.50 37.18 5.12
CA GLY A 263 4.24 38.14 5.96
C GLY A 263 5.57 37.56 6.45
N ASP A 264 5.58 36.31 6.90
CA ASP A 264 6.80 35.62 7.33
C ASP A 264 7.82 35.50 6.17
N LEU A 265 7.31 35.19 4.97
CA LEU A 265 8.14 35.08 3.76
C LEU A 265 8.70 36.45 3.35
N LEU A 266 7.93 37.53 3.41
CA LEU A 266 8.39 38.88 3.12
C LEU A 266 9.46 39.32 4.12
N ASN A 267 9.24 39.13 5.42
CA ASN A 267 10.24 39.42 6.45
C ASN A 267 11.55 38.64 6.24
N LEU A 268 11.43 37.36 5.84
CA LEU A 268 12.58 36.54 5.54
C LEU A 268 13.33 37.06 4.29
N ALA A 269 12.59 37.47 3.25
CA ALA A 269 13.16 38.03 2.03
C ALA A 269 13.89 39.35 2.31
N GLU A 270 13.32 40.22 3.14
CA GLU A 270 13.94 41.45 3.57
C GLU A 270 15.26 41.19 4.32
N ALA A 271 15.26 40.24 5.25
CA ALA A 271 16.43 39.91 6.05
C ALA A 271 17.57 39.24 5.22
N ARG A 272 17.23 38.48 4.18
CA ARG A 272 18.20 37.71 3.37
C ARG A 272 18.48 38.33 1.99
N GLY A 273 17.75 39.36 1.59
CA GLY A 273 17.84 39.95 0.25
C GLY A 273 17.06 39.21 -0.82
N ALA A 274 16.98 37.89 -0.76
CA ALA A 274 16.17 37.05 -1.63
C ALA A 274 15.85 35.71 -0.97
N ILE A 275 14.74 35.08 -1.36
CA ILE A 275 14.37 33.73 -0.96
C ILE A 275 13.81 32.94 -2.14
N ALA A 276 14.02 31.64 -2.13
CA ALA A 276 13.24 30.72 -2.97
C ALA A 276 11.93 30.36 -2.26
N VAL A 277 10.84 30.23 -2.97
CA VAL A 277 9.52 29.86 -2.44
C VAL A 277 9.05 28.59 -3.14
N PRO A 278 8.61 27.58 -2.37
CA PRO A 278 8.58 27.47 -0.91
C PRO A 278 9.98 27.34 -0.27
N THR A 279 10.10 27.78 0.99
CA THR A 279 11.40 27.84 1.69
C THR A 279 11.72 26.57 2.50
N ASN A 280 10.80 25.63 2.56
CA ASN A 280 10.83 24.51 3.50
C ASN A 280 10.67 23.12 2.85
N GLN A 281 10.89 22.99 1.52
CA GLN A 281 10.75 21.69 0.83
C GLN A 281 11.58 20.60 1.48
N LEU A 282 12.87 20.87 1.70
CA LEU A 282 13.81 19.92 2.28
C LEU A 282 13.35 19.46 3.67
N MET A 283 13.06 20.41 4.55
CA MET A 283 12.59 20.10 5.91
C MET A 283 11.26 19.34 5.91
N TYR A 284 10.35 19.69 5.01
CA TYR A 284 9.09 18.98 4.84
C TYR A 284 9.32 17.49 4.53
N HIS A 285 10.16 17.19 3.55
CA HIS A 285 10.41 15.82 3.14
C HIS A 285 11.23 15.04 4.17
N LEU A 286 12.26 15.63 4.78
CA LEU A 286 13.06 14.98 5.82
C LEU A 286 12.21 14.65 7.06
N THR A 287 11.43 15.61 7.56
CA THR A 287 10.53 15.38 8.69
C THR A 287 9.51 14.31 8.38
N ARG A 288 8.97 14.32 7.16
CA ARG A 288 8.00 13.31 6.75
C ARG A 288 8.61 11.91 6.65
N VAL A 289 9.84 11.78 6.11
CA VAL A 289 10.57 10.49 6.11
C VAL A 289 10.73 9.99 7.53
N TYR A 290 11.16 10.85 8.46
CA TYR A 290 11.31 10.49 9.87
C TYR A 290 10.00 9.96 10.47
N HIS A 291 8.86 10.63 10.22
CA HIS A 291 7.56 10.22 10.77
C HIS A 291 7.05 8.88 10.24
N VAL A 292 7.41 8.50 9.01
CA VAL A 292 6.93 7.25 8.39
C VAL A 292 8.03 6.21 8.20
N SER A 293 9.21 6.42 8.75
CA SER A 293 10.39 5.59 8.47
C SER A 293 10.17 4.11 8.78
N THR A 294 9.56 3.77 9.91
CA THR A 294 9.29 2.39 10.30
C THR A 294 8.00 1.84 9.68
N THR A 295 7.00 2.67 9.42
CA THR A 295 5.65 2.24 8.99
C THR A 295 5.40 2.31 7.48
N CYS A 296 6.36 2.85 6.70
CA CYS A 296 6.22 2.96 5.25
C CYS A 296 6.25 1.59 4.57
N VAL A 297 5.14 1.21 3.96
CA VAL A 297 4.99 -0.05 3.20
C VAL A 297 5.42 0.07 1.74
N ALA A 298 6.05 1.17 1.34
CA ALA A 298 6.55 1.44 -0.01
C ALA A 298 5.46 1.35 -1.12
N CYS A 299 4.20 1.68 -0.82
CA CYS A 299 3.08 1.54 -1.77
C CYS A 299 3.12 2.54 -2.94
N GLY A 300 3.91 3.62 -2.87
CA GLY A 300 4.09 4.61 -3.94
C GLY A 300 2.93 5.58 -4.15
N ALA A 301 1.86 5.55 -3.35
CA ALA A 301 0.73 6.47 -3.48
C ALA A 301 1.16 7.96 -3.44
N CYS A 302 2.22 8.27 -2.69
CA CYS A 302 2.77 9.62 -2.59
C CYS A 302 3.36 10.14 -3.90
N GLU A 303 3.93 9.25 -4.73
CA GLU A 303 4.46 9.57 -6.04
C GLU A 303 3.34 9.82 -7.04
N ASP A 304 2.36 8.90 -7.10
CA ASP A 304 1.21 9.04 -8.01
C ASP A 304 0.40 10.33 -7.77
N ALA A 305 0.37 10.81 -6.53
CA ALA A 305 -0.35 12.03 -6.17
C ALA A 305 0.47 13.31 -6.33
N CYS A 306 1.73 13.21 -6.77
CA CYS A 306 2.59 14.38 -6.91
C CYS A 306 2.27 15.17 -8.17
N PRO A 307 1.76 16.42 -8.09
CA PRO A 307 1.42 17.22 -9.27
C PRO A 307 2.65 17.76 -10.01
N LYS A 308 3.85 17.47 -9.48
CA LYS A 308 5.14 17.85 -10.06
C LYS A 308 5.95 16.63 -10.54
N ASP A 309 5.31 15.46 -10.55
CA ASP A 309 5.89 14.19 -11.00
C ASP A 309 7.26 13.87 -10.37
N ILE A 310 7.45 14.30 -9.10
CA ILE A 310 8.68 13.99 -8.37
C ILE A 310 8.69 12.49 -8.06
N PRO A 311 9.73 11.74 -8.46
CA PRO A 311 9.80 10.29 -8.32
C PRO A 311 10.10 9.88 -6.87
N LEU A 312 9.13 10.14 -5.95
CA LEU A 312 9.27 9.97 -4.51
C LEU A 312 9.59 8.53 -4.08
N THR A 313 9.32 7.56 -4.92
CA THR A 313 9.71 6.16 -4.72
C THR A 313 11.23 5.97 -4.70
N ARG A 314 11.99 6.85 -5.33
CA ARG A 314 13.47 6.86 -5.28
C ARG A 314 14.03 7.45 -3.98
N PHE A 315 13.19 8.03 -3.17
CA PHE A 315 13.58 8.71 -1.93
C PHE A 315 12.99 8.00 -0.70
N TYR A 316 11.65 7.93 -0.57
CA TYR A 316 11.01 7.37 0.62
C TYR A 316 11.35 5.89 0.85
N PRO A 317 11.09 4.95 -0.08
CA PRO A 317 11.39 3.54 0.14
C PRO A 317 12.88 3.27 0.36
N VAL A 318 13.76 4.00 -0.30
CA VAL A 318 15.20 3.83 -0.16
C VAL A 318 15.67 4.15 1.25
N LEU A 319 15.16 5.23 1.85
CA LEU A 319 15.53 5.63 3.21
C LEU A 319 14.80 4.80 4.26
N THR A 320 13.49 4.59 4.09
CA THR A 320 12.70 3.86 5.09
C THR A 320 13.12 2.39 5.21
N ARG A 321 13.49 1.72 4.11
CA ARG A 321 14.02 0.35 4.16
C ARG A 321 15.30 0.24 4.98
N LYS A 322 16.22 1.22 4.89
CA LYS A 322 17.44 1.22 5.72
C LYS A 322 17.11 1.32 7.21
N VAL A 323 16.13 2.14 7.58
CA VAL A 323 15.66 2.24 8.96
C VAL A 323 15.00 0.93 9.40
N GLN A 324 14.17 0.36 8.55
CA GLN A 324 13.48 -0.91 8.82
C GLN A 324 14.47 -2.09 8.97
N GLU A 325 15.55 -2.10 8.18
CA GLU A 325 16.64 -3.08 8.30
C GLU A 325 17.37 -2.96 9.64
N ILE A 326 17.62 -1.74 10.15
CA ILE A 326 18.25 -1.51 11.45
C ILE A 326 17.41 -2.11 12.59
N PHE A 327 16.09 -1.99 12.50
CA PHE A 327 15.16 -2.52 13.50
C PHE A 327 14.71 -3.96 13.21
N GLU A 328 15.23 -4.61 12.17
CA GLU A 328 14.78 -5.93 11.69
C GLU A 328 13.26 -6.00 11.49
N TYR A 329 12.64 -4.88 11.16
CA TYR A 329 11.20 -4.67 11.11
C TYR A 329 10.66 -4.67 9.69
N VAL A 330 9.61 -5.46 9.45
CA VAL A 330 8.89 -5.48 8.17
C VAL A 330 7.48 -4.90 8.36
N PRO A 331 7.22 -3.65 7.90
CA PRO A 331 5.94 -3.00 8.16
C PRO A 331 4.74 -3.82 7.68
N GLY A 332 3.76 -4.04 8.55
CA GLY A 332 2.51 -4.71 8.25
C GLY A 332 2.63 -6.20 7.96
N LYS A 333 3.68 -6.87 8.44
CA LYS A 333 3.82 -8.32 8.31
C LYS A 333 3.12 -9.07 9.45
N ASP A 334 3.31 -8.63 10.67
CA ASP A 334 2.69 -9.22 11.85
C ASP A 334 1.99 -8.13 12.67
N VAL A 335 0.70 -8.32 12.94
CA VAL A 335 -0.10 -7.37 13.74
C VAL A 335 0.35 -7.34 15.21
N LYS A 336 0.94 -8.44 15.71
CA LYS A 336 1.39 -8.58 17.10
C LYS A 336 2.80 -8.03 17.33
N GLU A 337 3.59 -7.88 16.28
CA GLU A 337 4.93 -7.32 16.37
C GLU A 337 4.84 -5.83 16.76
N PRO A 338 5.49 -5.38 17.84
CA PRO A 338 5.41 -3.99 18.27
C PRO A 338 6.07 -3.04 17.25
N LEU A 339 5.61 -1.78 17.24
CA LEU A 339 6.25 -0.75 16.41
C LEU A 339 7.62 -0.37 17.01
N PRO A 340 8.69 -0.29 16.22
CA PRO A 340 10.05 -0.07 16.72
C PRO A 340 10.20 1.15 17.63
N PHE A 341 9.53 2.27 17.32
CA PHE A 341 9.60 3.48 18.16
C PHE A 341 8.70 3.47 19.40
N THR A 342 8.00 2.37 19.67
CA THR A 342 7.17 2.20 20.88
C THR A 342 7.78 1.24 21.88
N THR A 343 8.87 0.60 21.52
CA THR A 343 9.68 -0.30 22.34
C THR A 343 11.13 0.18 22.32
N TYR A 344 11.95 -0.37 23.22
CA TYR A 344 13.37 -0.10 23.25
C TYR A 344 14.11 -1.31 23.83
N GLU A 345 15.32 -1.57 23.34
CA GLU A 345 16.25 -2.58 23.86
C GLU A 345 17.54 -1.91 24.28
N ASP A 346 18.20 -2.43 25.34
CA ASP A 346 19.34 -1.76 25.98
C ASP A 346 20.54 -1.51 25.04
N GLU A 347 20.76 -2.36 24.04
CA GLU A 347 21.87 -2.26 23.07
C GLU A 347 21.39 -1.88 21.66
N GLU A 348 20.16 -1.40 21.53
CA GLU A 348 19.57 -0.97 20.27
C GLU A 348 20.35 0.21 19.69
N LEU A 349 20.63 0.16 18.39
CA LEU A 349 21.32 1.22 17.65
C LEU A 349 22.80 1.42 17.99
N GLU A 350 23.47 0.51 18.67
CA GLU A 350 24.93 0.61 18.91
C GLU A 350 25.72 0.77 17.61
N GLU A 351 25.28 0.17 16.52
CA GLU A 351 25.92 0.31 15.19
C GLU A 351 25.81 1.72 14.63
N CYS A 352 24.81 2.49 15.03
CA CYS A 352 24.62 3.89 14.61
C CYS A 352 25.54 4.86 15.39
N LEU A 353 26.14 4.40 16.48
CA LEU A 353 27.04 5.19 17.32
C LEU A 353 28.51 5.05 16.93
N ARG A 354 28.84 4.19 15.97
CA ARG A 354 30.15 3.93 15.42
C ARG A 354 30.33 4.62 14.08
#